data_614f2c3a2d8c7284b732f46fc76e34e6
#
_entry.id   614f2c3a2d8c7284b732f46fc76e34e6
#
_cell.length_a   1.000
_cell.length_b   1.000
_cell.length_c   1.000
_cell.angle_alpha   90.00
_cell.angle_beta   90.00
_cell.angle_gamma   90.00
#
_symmetry.space_group_name_H-M   'P 1'
#
loop_
_entity.id
_entity.type
_entity.pdbx_description
1 polymer ?
#
loop_
_entity_poly.entity_id
_entity_poly.type
_entity_poly.pdbx_seq_one_letter_code
_entity_poly.pdbx_strand_id
1 'polypeptide(L)' 'MRLSGMGMAELKHYVALVEQGESSYPERREIMMAQRARIQRQLRELLLALEVTEYKIEVYTPEVAADARPQEP' A
#
# COMPACT_ATOMS: atom_id res chain seq x y z
N MET A 1 -13.28 -9.72 -0.14
CA MET A 1 -11.91 -9.70 0.34
C MET A 1 -10.93 -9.40 -0.77
N ARG A 2 -9.89 -8.65 -0.45
CA ARG A 2 -8.91 -8.30 -1.45
C ARG A 2 -7.53 -8.71 -1.02
N LEU A 3 -6.69 -8.99 -2.00
CA LEU A 3 -5.31 -9.36 -1.77
C LEU A 3 -4.44 -8.38 -2.53
N SER A 4 -3.90 -7.39 -1.80
CA SER A 4 -2.94 -6.45 -2.37
C SER A 4 -3.43 -5.81 -3.66
N GLY A 5 -4.67 -5.39 -3.67
CA GLY A 5 -5.22 -4.72 -4.83
C GLY A 5 -5.90 -5.61 -5.83
N MET A 6 -5.87 -6.91 -5.62
CA MET A 6 -6.58 -7.82 -6.52
C MET A 6 -8.08 -7.78 -6.22
N GLY A 7 -8.87 -7.65 -7.28
CA GLY A 7 -10.32 -7.77 -7.13
C GLY A 7 -10.74 -9.21 -6.99
N MET A 8 -12.02 -9.38 -6.67
CA MET A 8 -12.53 -10.73 -6.46
C MET A 8 -12.44 -11.59 -7.72
N ALA A 9 -12.71 -10.98 -8.89
CA ALA A 9 -12.64 -11.74 -10.14
C ALA A 9 -11.21 -12.18 -10.43
N GLU A 10 -10.24 -11.32 -10.16
CA GLU A 10 -8.85 -11.68 -10.36
C GLU A 10 -8.42 -12.77 -9.41
N LEU A 11 -8.88 -12.69 -8.18
CA LEU A 11 -8.54 -13.70 -7.19
C LEU A 11 -9.11 -15.06 -7.57
N LYS A 12 -10.35 -15.07 -8.05
CA LYS A 12 -10.96 -16.31 -8.51
C LYS A 12 -10.21 -16.91 -9.69
N HIS A 13 -9.79 -16.04 -10.61
CA HIS A 13 -9.03 -16.50 -11.76
C HIS A 13 -7.70 -17.11 -11.31
N TYR A 14 -7.03 -16.46 -10.37
CA TYR A 14 -5.78 -16.96 -9.86
C TYR A 14 -5.95 -18.32 -9.19
N VAL A 15 -7.00 -18.48 -8.38
CA VAL A 15 -7.25 -19.73 -7.71
C VAL A 15 -7.51 -20.84 -8.72
N ALA A 16 -8.25 -20.52 -9.79
CA ALA A 16 -8.49 -21.52 -10.83
C ALA A 16 -7.18 -21.95 -11.48
N LEU A 17 -6.26 -21.02 -11.68
CA LEU A 17 -4.96 -21.36 -12.27
C LEU A 17 -4.15 -22.23 -11.33
N VAL A 18 -4.23 -21.99 -10.04
CA VAL A 18 -3.53 -22.83 -9.07
C VAL A 18 -4.03 -24.25 -9.18
N GLU A 19 -5.33 -24.43 -9.37
CA GLU A 19 -5.90 -25.76 -9.47
C GLU A 19 -5.47 -26.48 -10.74
N GLN A 20 -5.03 -25.75 -11.76
CA GLN A 20 -4.52 -26.37 -12.98
C GLN A 20 -3.11 -26.94 -12.81
N GLY A 21 -2.44 -26.58 -11.73
CA GLY A 21 -1.14 -27.14 -11.46
C GLY A 21 -0.01 -26.41 -12.17
N GLU A 22 1.10 -27.09 -12.34
CA GLU A 22 2.33 -26.47 -12.81
C GLU A 22 2.22 -25.89 -14.22
N SER A 23 1.30 -26.39 -15.02
CA SER A 23 1.16 -25.88 -16.38
C SER A 23 0.72 -24.43 -16.39
N SER A 24 0.16 -23.92 -15.30
CA SER A 24 -0.27 -22.54 -15.20
C SER A 24 0.76 -21.62 -14.56
N TYR A 25 1.95 -22.12 -14.23
CA TYR A 25 2.97 -21.28 -13.61
C TYR A 25 3.30 -20.02 -14.41
N PRO A 26 3.47 -20.09 -15.74
CA PRO A 26 3.79 -18.87 -16.46
C PRO A 26 2.71 -17.81 -16.32
N GLU A 27 1.46 -18.20 -16.40
CA GLU A 27 0.37 -17.24 -16.27
C GLU A 27 0.26 -16.74 -14.85
N ARG A 28 0.47 -17.60 -13.87
CA ARG A 28 0.46 -17.17 -12.48
C ARG A 28 1.58 -16.18 -12.20
N ARG A 29 2.74 -16.39 -12.81
CA ARG A 29 3.85 -15.48 -12.63
C ARG A 29 3.52 -14.11 -13.18
N GLU A 30 2.86 -14.06 -14.33
CA GLU A 30 2.46 -12.78 -14.90
C GLU A 30 1.51 -12.03 -13.99
N ILE A 31 0.56 -12.74 -13.40
CA ILE A 31 -0.39 -12.13 -12.48
C ILE A 31 0.35 -11.56 -11.27
N MET A 32 1.28 -12.31 -10.73
CA MET A 32 2.04 -11.87 -9.57
C MET A 32 2.93 -10.69 -9.90
N MET A 33 3.50 -10.67 -11.09
CA MET A 33 4.34 -9.54 -11.47
C MET A 33 3.53 -8.26 -11.62
N ALA A 34 2.33 -8.38 -12.17
CA ALA A 34 1.45 -7.21 -12.25
C ALA A 34 1.05 -6.74 -10.87
N GLN A 35 0.80 -7.67 -9.97
CA GLN A 35 0.46 -7.31 -8.60
C GLN A 35 1.63 -6.66 -7.90
N ARG A 36 2.84 -7.16 -8.13
CA ARG A 36 4.02 -6.53 -7.54
C ARG A 36 4.17 -5.09 -7.99
N ALA A 37 3.93 -4.85 -9.27
CA ALA A 37 4.04 -3.49 -9.79
C ALA A 37 3.03 -2.56 -9.11
N ARG A 38 1.81 -3.05 -8.89
CA ARG A 38 0.80 -2.25 -8.21
C ARG A 38 1.20 -1.96 -6.78
N ILE A 39 1.71 -2.98 -6.09
CA ILE A 39 2.13 -2.80 -4.71
C ILE A 39 3.28 -1.81 -4.62
N GLN A 40 4.24 -1.92 -5.52
CA GLN A 40 5.38 -1.01 -5.51
C GLN A 40 4.94 0.43 -5.74
N ARG A 41 3.95 0.63 -6.62
CA ARG A 41 3.45 1.97 -6.86
C ARG A 41 2.74 2.51 -5.63
N GLN A 42 1.92 1.68 -4.99
CA GLN A 42 1.23 2.09 -3.78
C GLN A 42 2.21 2.40 -2.66
N LEU A 43 3.26 1.60 -2.57
CA LEU A 43 4.28 1.81 -1.55
C LEU A 43 4.98 3.14 -1.76
N ARG A 44 5.33 3.46 -3.00
CA ARG A 44 5.96 4.73 -3.29
C ARG A 44 5.05 5.90 -2.93
N GLU A 45 3.76 5.76 -3.23
CA GLU A 45 2.81 6.81 -2.91
C GLU A 45 2.67 7.00 -1.41
N LEU A 46 2.66 5.90 -0.68
CA LEU A 46 2.56 5.98 0.78
C LEU A 46 3.82 6.56 1.39
N LEU A 47 4.98 6.21 0.86
CA LEU A 47 6.23 6.78 1.35
C LEU A 47 6.26 8.27 1.12
N LEU A 48 5.79 8.72 -0.03
CA LEU A 48 5.74 10.13 -0.32
C LEU A 48 4.77 10.84 0.62
N ALA A 49 3.62 10.24 0.84
CA ALA A 49 2.65 10.81 1.77
C ALA A 49 3.22 10.89 3.17
N LEU A 50 3.99 9.87 3.57
CA LEU A 50 4.63 9.89 4.88
C LEU A 50 5.63 11.03 4.99
N GLU A 51 6.42 11.23 3.93
CA GLU A 51 7.38 12.34 3.93
C GLU A 51 6.69 13.68 4.12
N VAL A 52 5.61 13.89 3.38
CA VAL A 52 4.88 15.13 3.49
C VAL A 52 4.28 15.27 4.88
N THR A 53 3.75 14.20 5.41
CA THR A 53 3.14 14.21 6.74
C THR A 53 4.18 14.55 7.80
N GLU A 54 5.34 13.93 7.73
CA GLU A 54 6.39 14.19 8.69
C GLU A 54 6.91 15.61 8.58
N TYR A 55 6.99 16.11 7.36
CA TYR A 55 7.38 17.49 7.16
C TYR A 55 6.38 18.44 7.82
N LYS A 56 5.10 18.16 7.64
CA LYS A 56 4.07 19.01 8.25
C LYS A 56 4.14 18.97 9.76
N ILE A 57 4.41 17.80 10.32
CA ILE A 57 4.55 17.68 11.75
C ILE A 57 5.69 18.57 12.22
N GLU A 58 6.81 18.55 11.50
CA GLU A 58 7.93 19.40 11.86
C GLU A 58 7.59 20.86 11.77
N VAL A 59 6.88 21.25 10.71
CA VAL A 59 6.50 22.63 10.53
C VAL A 59 5.57 23.11 11.63
N TYR A 60 4.62 22.27 12.02
CA TYR A 60 3.62 22.66 13.02
C TYR A 60 4.10 22.55 14.44
N THR A 61 5.12 21.76 14.69
CA THR A 61 5.56 21.48 16.05
C THR A 61 5.97 22.74 16.81
N PRO A 62 6.76 23.65 16.23
CA PRO A 62 7.10 24.87 16.96
C PRO A 62 5.89 25.70 17.35
N GLU A 63 4.89 25.76 16.48
CA GLU A 63 3.70 26.53 16.78
C GLU A 63 2.88 25.90 17.87
N VAL A 64 2.79 24.55 17.86
CA VAL A 64 2.11 23.87 18.94
C VAL A 64 2.83 24.07 20.25
N ALA A 65 4.16 24.00 20.22
CA ALA A 65 4.93 24.23 21.43
C ALA A 65 4.74 25.66 21.95
N ALA A 66 4.66 26.62 21.04
CA ALA A 66 4.43 27.98 21.44
C ALA A 66 3.04 28.17 22.03
N ASP A 67 2.07 27.42 21.49
CA ASP A 67 0.69 27.49 21.96
C ASP A 67 0.42 26.60 23.14
N ALA A 68 1.27 25.61 23.36
CA ALA A 68 1.06 24.61 24.39
C ALA A 68 1.38 25.22 25.74
N ARG A 69 0.55 26.09 26.17
CA ARG A 69 0.80 26.76 27.43
C ARG A 69 0.26 25.97 28.58
N PRO A 70 0.63 26.38 29.79
CA PRO A 70 0.19 25.62 30.96
C PRO A 70 -1.30 25.51 31.15
N GLN A 71 -2.06 26.27 30.38
CA GLN A 71 -3.51 26.11 30.47
C GLN A 71 -3.94 24.73 30.03
N GLU A 72 -3.05 24.03 29.39
CA GLU A 72 -3.35 22.65 29.01
C GLU A 72 -3.69 21.86 30.25
N PRO A 73 -4.77 21.15 30.20
CA PRO A 73 -5.20 20.34 31.34
C PRO A 73 -4.22 19.26 31.67
#